data_9c0ef2b4bafd9e0c20c611f5ca4ca5d1
#
_entry.id   9c0ef2b4bafd9e0c20c611f5ca4ca5d1
#
_cell.length_a   1.000
_cell.length_b   1.000
_cell.length_c   1.000
_cell.angle_alpha   90.00
_cell.angle_beta   90.00
_cell.angle_gamma   90.00
#
_symmetry.space_group_name_H-M   'P 1'
#
loop_
_entity.id
_entity.type
_entity.pdbx_description
1 polymer ?
#
loop_
_entity_poly.entity_id
_entity_poly.type
_entity_poly.pdbx_seq_one_letter_code
_entity_poly.pdbx_strand_id
1 'polypeptide(L)'
;NTKTEYNLVIEKDDFAYQIGEKLKSNGVIKNDTVWNWWMDKHYPKFSYINGEYRMTSSMSYEDIAKKLQNPDISHKSVSVCIPEGYTVFDIAETMEKNNICKKSDFLDACKNKNDYDCEFLNDAYMSENVAYQLEGFLFPATYDLAENSKASDVVATMLETFDGKITDKWKSYCDENGMSLY
;
A
#
# COMPACT_ATOMS: atom_id res chain seq x y z
N ASN A 1 -36.94 -4.63 5.24
CA ASN A 1 -35.58 -5.06 5.54
C ASN A 1 -34.60 -4.19 4.76
N THR A 2 -34.08 -3.16 5.40
CA THR A 2 -33.05 -2.30 4.83
C THR A 2 -31.77 -3.14 4.73
N LYS A 3 -31.33 -3.43 3.52
CA LYS A 3 -30.00 -4.04 3.29
C LYS A 3 -28.98 -2.96 3.61
N THR A 4 -28.24 -3.11 4.69
CA THR A 4 -27.12 -2.23 4.99
C THR A 4 -25.90 -2.76 4.25
N GLU A 5 -25.26 -1.92 3.45
CA GLU A 5 -24.02 -2.23 2.75
C GLU A 5 -22.82 -1.86 3.63
N TYR A 6 -21.80 -2.67 3.59
CA TYR A 6 -20.55 -2.51 4.33
C TYR A 6 -19.37 -2.69 3.39
N ASN A 7 -18.34 -1.86 3.55
CA ASN A 7 -17.06 -2.05 2.88
C ASN A 7 -16.11 -2.78 3.83
N LEU A 8 -15.64 -3.95 3.43
CA LEU A 8 -14.62 -4.73 4.11
C LEU A 8 -13.31 -4.62 3.33
N VAL A 9 -12.22 -4.27 4.00
CA VAL A 9 -10.88 -4.30 3.42
C VAL A 9 -10.09 -5.44 4.06
N ILE A 10 -9.58 -6.34 3.21
CA ILE A 10 -8.67 -7.42 3.60
C ILE A 10 -7.29 -7.08 3.08
N GLU A 11 -6.34 -6.99 4.00
CA GLU A 11 -4.94 -6.68 3.72
C GLU A 11 -4.12 -7.96 3.54
N LYS A 12 -2.92 -7.83 2.97
CA LYS A 12 -2.04 -8.98 2.67
C LYS A 12 -1.66 -9.77 3.93
N ASP A 13 -1.54 -9.09 5.06
CA ASP A 13 -1.07 -9.68 6.32
C ASP A 13 -2.21 -10.01 7.29
N ASP A 14 -3.47 -9.93 6.84
CA ASP A 14 -4.62 -10.32 7.65
C ASP A 14 -4.68 -11.84 7.83
N PHE A 15 -4.69 -12.27 9.09
CA PHE A 15 -4.94 -13.67 9.42
C PHE A 15 -6.43 -14.00 9.39
N ALA A 16 -6.75 -15.27 9.16
CA ALA A 16 -8.14 -15.75 9.05
C ALA A 16 -9.05 -15.33 10.23
N TYR A 17 -8.51 -15.33 11.47
CA TYR A 17 -9.28 -14.92 12.65
C TYR A 17 -9.56 -13.40 12.66
N GLN A 18 -8.62 -12.57 12.17
CA GLN A 18 -8.80 -11.13 12.06
C GLN A 18 -9.87 -10.76 11.02
N ILE A 19 -9.98 -11.56 9.96
CA ILE A 19 -11.03 -11.39 8.96
C ILE A 19 -12.40 -11.64 9.59
N GLY A 20 -12.54 -12.67 10.44
CA GLY A 20 -13.75 -12.89 11.24
C GLY A 20 -14.09 -11.68 12.13
N GLU A 21 -13.11 -11.11 12.81
CA GLU A 21 -13.28 -9.90 13.62
C GLU A 21 -13.67 -8.68 12.77
N LYS A 22 -13.05 -8.49 11.61
CA LYS A 22 -13.41 -7.42 10.65
C LYS A 22 -14.84 -7.57 10.13
N LEU A 23 -15.27 -8.78 9.78
CA LEU A 23 -16.64 -9.07 9.36
C LEU A 23 -17.67 -8.75 10.45
N LYS A 24 -17.34 -9.07 11.71
CA LYS A 24 -18.20 -8.78 12.86
C LYS A 24 -18.25 -7.29 13.18
N SER A 25 -17.12 -6.61 13.24
CA SER A 25 -17.03 -5.18 13.53
C SER A 25 -17.76 -4.33 12.48
N ASN A 26 -17.74 -4.77 11.22
CA ASN A 26 -18.52 -4.17 10.14
C ASN A 26 -20.00 -4.61 10.11
N GLY A 27 -20.45 -5.45 11.04
CA GLY A 27 -21.85 -5.86 11.14
C GLY A 27 -22.32 -6.85 10.05
N VAL A 28 -21.40 -7.41 9.26
CA VAL A 28 -21.71 -8.42 8.23
C VAL A 28 -22.13 -9.74 8.88
N ILE A 29 -21.44 -10.13 9.96
CA ILE A 29 -21.75 -11.31 10.75
C ILE A 29 -21.99 -10.92 12.22
N LYS A 30 -22.69 -11.80 12.96
CA LYS A 30 -22.99 -11.56 14.38
C LYS A 30 -21.92 -12.10 15.32
N ASN A 31 -21.21 -13.16 14.91
CA ASN A 31 -20.27 -13.87 15.77
C ASN A 31 -19.08 -14.38 14.95
N ASP A 32 -17.91 -13.88 15.26
CA ASP A 32 -16.63 -14.22 14.65
C ASP A 32 -16.17 -15.66 14.97
N THR A 33 -16.39 -16.10 16.21
CA THR A 33 -16.00 -17.45 16.63
C THR A 33 -16.80 -18.53 15.87
N VAL A 34 -18.12 -18.29 15.69
CA VAL A 34 -18.97 -19.19 14.90
C VAL A 34 -18.57 -19.15 13.41
N TRP A 35 -18.24 -17.99 12.90
CA TRP A 35 -17.74 -17.84 11.53
C TRP A 35 -16.43 -18.63 11.32
N ASN A 36 -15.45 -18.46 12.19
CA ASN A 36 -14.16 -19.13 12.08
C ASN A 36 -14.32 -20.64 12.17
N TRP A 37 -15.13 -21.15 13.14
CA TRP A 37 -15.44 -22.56 13.24
C TRP A 37 -16.13 -23.12 11.98
N TRP A 38 -17.08 -22.33 11.40
CA TRP A 38 -17.79 -22.72 10.20
C TRP A 38 -16.84 -22.78 8.98
N MET A 39 -15.94 -21.81 8.85
CA MET A 39 -14.92 -21.78 7.80
C MET A 39 -13.97 -22.96 7.89
N ASP A 40 -13.45 -23.27 9.07
CA ASP A 40 -12.54 -24.41 9.31
C ASP A 40 -13.20 -25.73 8.93
N LYS A 41 -14.50 -25.87 9.20
CA LYS A 41 -15.25 -27.07 8.90
C LYS A 41 -15.56 -27.23 7.41
N HIS A 42 -15.94 -26.19 6.71
CA HIS A 42 -16.42 -26.25 5.32
C HIS A 42 -15.33 -25.91 4.31
N TYR A 43 -14.33 -25.14 4.69
CA TYR A 43 -13.25 -24.65 3.84
C TYR A 43 -11.88 -24.72 4.54
N PRO A 44 -11.38 -25.90 4.92
CA PRO A 44 -10.16 -26.05 5.74
C PRO A 44 -8.87 -25.57 5.06
N LYS A 45 -8.90 -25.30 3.76
CA LYS A 45 -7.78 -24.76 2.97
C LYS A 45 -8.16 -23.48 2.27
N PHE A 46 -9.03 -22.66 2.88
CA PHE A 46 -9.47 -21.42 2.28
C PHE A 46 -8.33 -20.39 2.24
N SER A 47 -8.09 -19.85 1.07
CA SER A 47 -7.16 -18.72 0.88
C SER A 47 -7.98 -17.47 0.68
N TYR A 48 -7.80 -16.52 1.57
CA TYR A 48 -8.41 -15.20 1.43
C TYR A 48 -7.66 -14.40 0.37
N ILE A 49 -8.40 -13.65 -0.45
CA ILE A 49 -7.81 -12.73 -1.41
C ILE A 49 -7.85 -11.35 -0.79
N ASN A 50 -6.71 -10.64 -0.76
CA ASN A 50 -6.66 -9.26 -0.31
C ASN A 50 -7.37 -8.35 -1.30
N GLY A 51 -8.05 -7.34 -0.78
CA GLY A 51 -8.85 -6.43 -1.60
C GLY A 51 -10.01 -5.80 -0.85
N GLU A 52 -10.82 -5.06 -1.57
CA GLU A 52 -12.03 -4.44 -1.05
C GLU A 52 -13.27 -5.22 -1.46
N TYR A 53 -14.19 -5.38 -0.52
CA TYR A 53 -15.40 -6.16 -0.68
C TYR A 53 -16.62 -5.36 -0.23
N ARG A 54 -17.62 -5.24 -1.11
CA ARG A 54 -18.95 -4.74 -0.74
C ARG A 54 -19.79 -5.90 -0.26
N MET A 55 -20.19 -5.86 0.98
CA MET A 55 -20.97 -6.91 1.63
C MET A 55 -22.25 -6.36 2.23
N THR A 56 -23.22 -7.23 2.49
CA THR A 56 -24.48 -6.85 3.13
C THR A 56 -24.75 -7.75 4.32
N SER A 57 -25.43 -7.21 5.34
CA SER A 57 -25.83 -7.97 6.53
C SER A 57 -26.83 -9.11 6.27
N SER A 58 -27.29 -9.25 5.01
CA SER A 58 -28.23 -10.31 4.59
C SER A 58 -27.55 -11.50 3.92
N MET A 59 -26.22 -11.46 3.74
CA MET A 59 -25.46 -12.55 3.11
C MET A 59 -25.37 -13.77 4.05
N SER A 60 -25.53 -14.96 3.48
CA SER A 60 -25.22 -16.20 4.19
C SER A 60 -23.69 -16.39 4.32
N TYR A 61 -23.25 -17.25 5.22
CA TYR A 61 -21.81 -17.57 5.37
C TYR A 61 -21.21 -18.12 4.08
N GLU A 62 -21.99 -18.89 3.32
CA GLU A 62 -21.55 -19.39 2.02
C GLU A 62 -21.39 -18.27 0.99
N ASP A 63 -22.32 -17.29 0.96
CA ASP A 63 -22.21 -16.14 0.06
C ASP A 63 -21.02 -15.26 0.42
N ILE A 64 -20.76 -15.06 1.72
CA ILE A 64 -19.58 -14.33 2.20
C ILE A 64 -18.30 -15.06 1.78
N ALA A 65 -18.21 -16.40 1.96
CA ALA A 65 -17.05 -17.18 1.57
C ALA A 65 -16.78 -17.09 0.06
N LYS A 66 -17.83 -17.20 -0.77
CA LYS A 66 -17.73 -17.02 -2.24
C LYS A 66 -17.29 -15.60 -2.60
N LYS A 67 -17.84 -14.60 -1.91
CA LYS A 67 -17.47 -13.20 -2.13
C LYS A 67 -16.00 -12.93 -1.80
N LEU A 68 -15.47 -13.53 -0.74
CA LEU A 68 -14.07 -13.41 -0.31
C LEU A 68 -13.06 -14.04 -1.30
N GLN A 69 -13.54 -14.78 -2.30
CA GLN A 69 -12.75 -15.25 -3.44
C GLN A 69 -12.79 -14.30 -4.65
N ASN A 70 -13.69 -13.28 -4.62
CA ASN A 70 -13.89 -12.35 -5.72
C ASN A 70 -14.04 -10.93 -5.15
N PRO A 71 -12.93 -10.24 -4.83
CA PRO A 71 -12.95 -8.86 -4.38
C PRO A 71 -13.54 -7.93 -5.46
N ASP A 72 -14.22 -6.87 -5.02
CA ASP A 72 -14.69 -5.82 -5.93
C ASP A 72 -13.50 -5.01 -6.48
N ILE A 73 -12.48 -4.82 -5.63
CA ILE A 73 -11.18 -4.28 -6.01
C ILE A 73 -10.11 -5.27 -5.52
N SER A 74 -9.40 -5.89 -6.44
CA SER A 74 -8.30 -6.80 -6.10
C SER A 74 -7.03 -6.01 -5.84
N HIS A 75 -6.39 -6.23 -4.69
CA HIS A 75 -5.06 -5.72 -4.37
C HIS A 75 -4.01 -6.81 -4.68
N LYS A 76 -4.04 -7.30 -5.90
CA LYS A 76 -3.03 -8.27 -6.36
C LYS A 76 -1.66 -7.61 -6.26
N SER A 77 -0.74 -8.27 -5.57
CA SER A 77 0.65 -7.80 -5.48
C SER A 77 1.38 -8.03 -6.79
N VAL A 78 2.05 -7.00 -7.27
CA VAL A 78 2.87 -6.99 -8.48
C VAL A 78 4.29 -6.61 -8.10
N SER A 79 5.26 -7.41 -8.52
CA SER A 79 6.68 -7.11 -8.33
C SER A 79 7.14 -6.13 -9.41
N VAL A 80 7.45 -4.91 -9.02
CA VAL A 80 7.85 -3.81 -9.92
C VAL A 80 9.32 -3.48 -9.71
N CYS A 81 10.13 -3.66 -10.74
CA CYS A 81 11.55 -3.30 -10.72
C CYS A 81 11.74 -1.86 -11.17
N ILE A 82 12.40 -1.06 -10.34
CA ILE A 82 12.82 0.32 -10.64
C ILE A 82 14.34 0.32 -10.72
N PRO A 83 14.92 0.42 -11.93
CA PRO A 83 16.36 0.44 -12.12
C PRO A 83 16.96 1.80 -11.73
N GLU A 84 18.29 1.80 -11.55
CA GLU A 84 19.05 3.03 -11.34
C GLU A 84 18.94 3.98 -12.54
N GLY A 85 18.94 5.28 -12.27
CA GLY A 85 18.86 6.33 -13.28
C GLY A 85 17.45 6.68 -13.77
N TYR A 86 16.40 6.05 -13.22
CA TYR A 86 15.03 6.45 -13.49
C TYR A 86 14.72 7.79 -12.83
N THR A 87 14.07 8.67 -13.59
CA THR A 87 13.45 9.90 -13.09
C THR A 87 12.11 9.60 -12.43
N VAL A 88 11.58 10.54 -11.64
CA VAL A 88 10.20 10.47 -11.10
C VAL A 88 9.19 10.20 -12.23
N PHE A 89 9.42 10.75 -13.43
CA PHE A 89 8.54 10.54 -14.58
C PHE A 89 8.57 9.09 -15.10
N ASP A 90 9.76 8.49 -15.18
CA ASP A 90 9.93 7.09 -15.63
C ASP A 90 9.32 6.12 -14.61
N ILE A 91 9.49 6.41 -13.32
CA ILE A 91 8.87 5.65 -12.23
C ILE A 91 7.35 5.71 -12.33
N ALA A 92 6.79 6.92 -12.48
CA ALA A 92 5.35 7.13 -12.61
C ALA A 92 4.75 6.35 -13.79
N GLU A 93 5.45 6.33 -14.94
CA GLU A 93 5.05 5.56 -16.11
C GLU A 93 5.10 4.04 -15.85
N THR A 94 6.12 3.59 -15.11
CA THR A 94 6.26 2.19 -14.73
C THR A 94 5.16 1.76 -13.76
N MET A 95 4.78 2.61 -12.78
CA MET A 95 3.67 2.35 -11.86
C MET A 95 2.34 2.20 -12.61
N GLU A 96 2.07 3.08 -13.57
CA GLU A 96 0.84 3.02 -14.37
C GLU A 96 0.81 1.77 -15.27
N LYS A 97 1.91 1.43 -15.95
CA LYS A 97 2.03 0.20 -16.78
C LYS A 97 1.77 -1.08 -15.98
N ASN A 98 2.09 -1.10 -14.70
CA ASN A 98 1.89 -2.24 -13.81
C ASN A 98 0.57 -2.16 -13.03
N ASN A 99 -0.34 -1.23 -13.36
CA ASN A 99 -1.61 -0.99 -12.68
C ASN A 99 -1.49 -0.70 -11.17
N ILE A 100 -0.36 -0.17 -10.73
CA ILE A 100 -0.13 0.18 -9.32
C ILE A 100 -0.92 1.45 -8.97
N CYS A 101 -0.70 2.54 -9.71
CA CYS A 101 -1.46 3.79 -9.58
C CYS A 101 -1.40 4.57 -10.89
N LYS A 102 -2.23 5.60 -11.02
CA LYS A 102 -2.20 6.48 -12.18
C LYS A 102 -0.92 7.32 -12.18
N LYS A 103 -0.35 7.51 -13.36
CA LYS A 103 0.84 8.35 -13.55
C LYS A 103 0.64 9.76 -12.99
N SER A 104 -0.52 10.38 -13.25
CA SER A 104 -0.86 11.71 -12.74
C SER A 104 -0.79 11.78 -11.21
N ASP A 105 -1.37 10.79 -10.54
CA ASP A 105 -1.50 10.77 -9.10
C ASP A 105 -0.12 10.53 -8.43
N PHE A 106 0.73 9.71 -9.07
CA PHE A 106 2.12 9.50 -8.62
C PHE A 106 2.96 10.77 -8.77
N LEU A 107 2.85 11.45 -9.91
CA LEU A 107 3.55 12.72 -10.15
C LEU A 107 3.09 13.79 -9.17
N ASP A 108 1.79 13.86 -8.88
CA ASP A 108 1.26 14.80 -7.89
C ASP A 108 1.78 14.49 -6.48
N ALA A 109 1.87 13.22 -6.09
CA ALA A 109 2.44 12.79 -4.82
C ALA A 109 3.94 13.12 -4.67
N CYS A 110 4.67 13.27 -5.77
CA CYS A 110 6.10 13.62 -5.75
C CYS A 110 6.40 15.13 -5.73
N LYS A 111 5.38 16.00 -5.81
CA LYS A 111 5.58 17.46 -5.92
C LYS A 111 6.09 18.10 -4.63
N ASN A 112 5.61 17.64 -3.48
CA ASN A 112 5.85 18.29 -2.21
C ASN A 112 6.46 17.31 -1.19
N LYS A 113 7.69 17.55 -0.79
CA LYS A 113 8.40 16.74 0.21
C LYS A 113 7.77 16.81 1.61
N ASN A 114 7.06 17.90 1.93
CA ASN A 114 6.45 18.09 3.25
C ASN A 114 5.19 17.24 3.48
N ASP A 115 4.72 16.53 2.45
CA ASP A 115 3.62 15.58 2.57
C ASP A 115 4.06 14.26 3.23
N TYR A 116 5.38 14.10 3.48
CA TYR A 116 6.00 12.90 4.05
C TYR A 116 6.82 13.23 5.28
N ASP A 117 6.64 12.44 6.34
CA ASP A 117 7.39 12.57 7.60
C ASP A 117 8.72 11.77 7.51
N CYS A 118 9.68 12.34 6.77
CA CYS A 118 11.01 11.77 6.58
C CYS A 118 12.08 12.77 7.02
N GLU A 119 12.87 12.42 8.04
CA GLU A 119 13.89 13.30 8.62
C GLU A 119 14.90 13.82 7.57
N PHE A 120 15.37 12.94 6.69
CA PHE A 120 16.35 13.27 5.65
C PHE A 120 15.84 14.29 4.62
N LEU A 121 14.51 14.41 4.43
CA LEU A 121 13.92 15.40 3.53
C LEU A 121 13.95 16.81 4.13
N ASN A 122 14.05 16.95 5.45
CA ASN A 122 14.09 18.26 6.12
C ASN A 122 15.38 18.99 5.80
N ASP A 123 16.51 18.27 5.75
CA ASP A 123 17.85 18.83 5.50
C ASP A 123 18.18 18.94 4.01
N ALA A 124 17.35 18.36 3.14
CA ALA A 124 17.55 18.43 1.71
C ALA A 124 17.32 19.87 1.20
N TYR A 125 18.42 20.53 0.76
CA TYR A 125 18.32 21.82 0.09
C TYR A 125 17.74 21.64 -1.30
N MET A 126 16.54 22.14 -1.51
CA MET A 126 15.89 22.11 -2.82
C MET A 126 15.56 23.52 -3.28
N SER A 127 15.79 23.78 -4.55
CA SER A 127 15.31 25.00 -5.19
C SER A 127 13.77 25.01 -5.20
N GLU A 128 13.15 26.12 -4.86
CA GLU A 128 11.68 26.29 -4.90
C GLU A 128 11.08 26.08 -6.29
N ASN A 129 11.93 26.06 -7.34
CA ASN A 129 11.52 25.93 -8.74
C ASN A 129 11.60 24.47 -9.26
N VAL A 130 11.83 23.47 -8.41
CA VAL A 130 11.86 22.07 -8.82
C VAL A 130 10.42 21.53 -8.94
N ALA A 131 10.09 20.99 -10.11
CA ALA A 131 8.74 20.49 -10.40
C ALA A 131 8.33 19.31 -9.51
N TYR A 132 9.29 18.45 -9.15
CA TYR A 132 9.11 17.28 -8.29
C TYR A 132 10.17 17.27 -7.21
N GLN A 133 9.80 17.63 -5.99
CA GLN A 133 10.74 17.74 -4.86
C GLN A 133 11.30 16.39 -4.39
N LEU A 134 10.69 15.28 -4.81
CA LEU A 134 11.17 13.94 -4.49
C LEU A 134 12.06 13.32 -5.56
N GLU A 135 12.43 14.08 -6.62
CA GLU A 135 13.41 13.62 -7.60
C GLU A 135 14.75 13.29 -6.92
N GLY A 136 15.29 12.07 -7.18
CA GLY A 136 16.53 11.59 -6.58
C GLY A 136 16.38 10.88 -5.22
N PHE A 137 15.20 10.94 -4.57
CA PHE A 137 14.95 10.29 -3.27
C PHE A 137 14.19 8.97 -3.36
N LEU A 138 13.70 8.61 -4.53
CA LEU A 138 12.99 7.35 -4.76
C LEU A 138 14.01 6.24 -5.07
N PHE A 139 14.27 5.37 -4.09
CA PHE A 139 15.36 4.39 -4.18
C PHE A 139 15.13 3.35 -5.29
N PRO A 140 16.12 3.06 -6.14
CA PRO A 140 16.03 2.02 -7.15
C PRO A 140 16.07 0.64 -6.50
N ALA A 141 14.96 -0.11 -6.62
CA ALA A 141 14.80 -1.45 -6.06
C ALA A 141 13.68 -2.21 -6.77
N THR A 142 13.46 -3.45 -6.38
CA THR A 142 12.25 -4.20 -6.73
C THR A 142 11.26 -4.10 -5.58
N TYR A 143 10.06 -3.61 -5.87
CA TYR A 143 8.98 -3.38 -4.92
C TYR A 143 7.83 -4.33 -5.17
N ASP A 144 7.33 -4.97 -4.11
CA ASP A 144 6.08 -5.74 -4.16
C ASP A 144 4.93 -4.81 -3.77
N LEU A 145 4.22 -4.30 -4.77
CA LEU A 145 3.16 -3.30 -4.64
C LEU A 145 1.80 -3.90 -4.99
N ALA A 146 0.75 -3.45 -4.32
CA ALA A 146 -0.60 -3.87 -4.67
C ALA A 146 -1.12 -3.09 -5.89
N GLU A 147 -1.88 -3.77 -6.77
CA GLU A 147 -2.62 -3.09 -7.83
C GLU A 147 -3.62 -2.08 -7.21
N ASN A 148 -3.81 -0.96 -7.87
CA ASN A 148 -4.69 0.13 -7.43
C ASN A 148 -4.32 0.74 -6.06
N SER A 149 -3.04 0.70 -5.70
CA SER A 149 -2.52 1.37 -4.50
C SER A 149 -2.67 2.89 -4.60
N LYS A 150 -2.79 3.54 -3.45
CA LYS A 150 -2.74 5.00 -3.38
C LYS A 150 -1.32 5.46 -3.68
N ALA A 151 -1.17 6.44 -4.57
CA ALA A 151 0.13 6.91 -5.03
C ALA A 151 1.02 7.41 -3.89
N SER A 152 0.46 8.11 -2.89
CA SER A 152 1.20 8.56 -1.71
C SER A 152 1.80 7.41 -0.89
N ASP A 153 1.11 6.26 -0.81
CA ASP A 153 1.58 5.12 -0.03
C ASP A 153 2.73 4.40 -0.77
N VAL A 154 2.65 4.37 -2.11
CA VAL A 154 3.74 3.86 -2.96
C VAL A 154 4.99 4.73 -2.81
N VAL A 155 4.84 6.06 -2.87
CA VAL A 155 5.94 7.02 -2.67
C VAL A 155 6.53 6.88 -1.27
N ALA A 156 5.69 6.78 -0.21
CA ALA A 156 6.15 6.58 1.15
C ALA A 156 7.01 5.30 1.29
N THR A 157 6.58 4.18 0.70
CA THR A 157 7.35 2.92 0.67
C THR A 157 8.72 3.09 0.01
N MET A 158 8.81 3.88 -1.06
CA MET A 158 10.08 4.16 -1.74
C MET A 158 11.00 5.04 -0.90
N LEU A 159 10.44 6.03 -0.20
CA LEU A 159 11.18 6.91 0.74
C LEU A 159 11.67 6.13 1.97
N GLU A 160 10.84 5.27 2.56
CA GLU A 160 11.25 4.37 3.65
C GLU A 160 12.40 3.46 3.23
N THR A 161 12.36 2.96 1.99
CA THR A 161 13.43 2.14 1.43
C THR A 161 14.73 2.96 1.32
N PHE A 162 14.65 4.21 0.90
CA PHE A 162 15.79 5.13 0.83
C PHE A 162 16.35 5.38 2.24
N ASP A 163 15.51 5.73 3.21
CA ASP A 163 15.92 5.99 4.60
C ASP A 163 16.63 4.78 5.20
N GLY A 164 16.10 3.58 4.98
CA GLY A 164 16.73 2.33 5.41
C GLY A 164 18.10 2.04 4.79
N LYS A 165 18.51 2.77 3.74
CA LYS A 165 19.86 2.68 3.14
C LYS A 165 20.80 3.74 3.68
N ILE A 166 20.29 4.82 4.26
CA ILE A 166 21.10 5.87 4.88
C ILE A 166 21.67 5.33 6.19
N THR A 167 22.98 5.22 6.26
CA THR A 167 23.68 4.76 7.47
C THR A 167 24.13 5.95 8.32
N ASP A 168 24.24 5.75 9.63
CA ASP A 168 24.78 6.78 10.54
C ASP A 168 26.17 7.29 10.12
N LYS A 169 26.97 6.40 9.50
CA LYS A 169 28.26 6.75 8.93
C LYS A 169 28.14 7.76 7.80
N TRP A 170 27.12 7.65 6.94
CA TRP A 170 26.88 8.60 5.86
C TRP A 170 26.38 9.94 6.41
N LYS A 171 25.46 9.90 7.36
CA LYS A 171 24.98 11.11 8.06
C LYS A 171 26.16 11.88 8.68
N SER A 172 26.97 11.20 9.49
CA SER A 172 28.17 11.82 10.12
C SER A 172 29.16 12.38 9.09
N TYR A 173 29.38 11.65 7.99
CA TYR A 173 30.28 12.13 6.93
C TYR A 173 29.75 13.43 6.26
N CYS A 174 28.47 13.48 5.99
CA CYS A 174 27.83 14.69 5.42
C CYS A 174 27.93 15.88 6.38
N ASP A 175 27.63 15.67 7.68
CA ASP A 175 27.72 16.69 8.72
C ASP A 175 29.13 17.25 8.86
N GLU A 176 30.16 16.35 8.94
CA GLU A 176 31.56 16.73 9.05
C GLU A 176 32.09 17.53 7.85
N ASN A 177 31.51 17.32 6.66
CA ASN A 177 31.95 17.96 5.43
C ASN A 177 31.02 19.10 4.95
N GLY A 178 29.98 19.42 5.71
CA GLY A 178 28.98 20.44 5.35
C GLY A 178 28.25 20.11 4.06
N MET A 179 28.00 18.82 3.80
CA MET A 179 27.32 18.31 2.61
C MET A 179 25.90 17.89 3.01
N SER A 180 24.93 18.06 2.10
CA SER A 180 23.61 17.46 2.25
C SER A 180 23.61 16.02 1.71
N LEU A 181 22.62 15.22 2.10
CA LEU A 181 22.40 13.87 1.55
C LEU A 181 21.89 13.87 0.09
N TYR A 182 21.64 15.06 -0.45
CA TYR A 182 21.21 15.32 -1.84
C TYR A 182 22.34 15.95 -2.64
#